data_f0f27c0aab5977daf8061726dd1a3616
#
_entry.id   f0f27c0aab5977daf8061726dd1a3616
#
_cell.length_a   1.000
_cell.length_b   1.000
_cell.length_c   1.000
_cell.angle_alpha   90.00
_cell.angle_beta   90.00
_cell.angle_gamma   90.00
#
_symmetry.space_group_name_H-M   'P 1'
#
loop_
_entity.id
_entity.type
_entity.pdbx_description
1 polymer ?
#
loop_
_entity_poly.entity_id
_entity_poly.type
_entity_poly.pdbx_seq_one_letter_code
_entity_poly.pdbx_strand_id
1 'polypeptide(L)'
;LYQLTMAQGYWENGKLGEQACFTVFFRDAPFKGGFAIACGMSQLAEMIDGFEFTESDIEYLAGLNAPGGGKLFKAEFLEYLQALKLSVDIDAVREGEVIFPMEPIVRVMGPILECQLLETALLNCVNFQTLIATKAARVCLAAKTPVAEFGLRRAQGAGGSLWASRAAVVGGCASTSNVLAGKLYDIPVSGTHSHSWVMSFDSELEAFRA
;
A
#
# COMPACT_ATOMS: atom_id res chain seq x y z
N LEU A 1 -12.09 8.38 -8.41
CA LEU A 1 -12.85 9.47 -9.06
C LEU A 1 -13.64 10.31 -8.05
N TYR A 2 -14.40 9.69 -7.12
CA TYR A 2 -15.24 10.44 -6.17
C TYR A 2 -14.46 11.46 -5.32
N GLN A 3 -13.22 11.17 -4.96
CA GLN A 3 -12.36 12.10 -4.22
C GLN A 3 -12.08 13.38 -5.01
N LEU A 4 -11.81 13.26 -6.31
CA LEU A 4 -11.58 14.41 -7.19
C LEU A 4 -12.85 15.23 -7.39
N THR A 5 -14.01 14.58 -7.58
CA THR A 5 -15.28 15.29 -7.71
C THR A 5 -15.71 15.96 -6.41
N MET A 6 -15.47 15.31 -5.24
CA MET A 6 -15.68 15.95 -3.94
C MET A 6 -14.70 17.10 -3.70
N ALA A 7 -13.43 16.94 -4.10
CA ALA A 7 -12.44 18.01 -4.00
C ALA A 7 -12.86 19.25 -4.80
N GLN A 8 -13.36 19.07 -6.04
CA GLN A 8 -13.95 20.19 -6.79
C GLN A 8 -15.14 20.79 -6.05
N GLY A 9 -16.01 19.97 -5.47
CA GLY A 9 -17.13 20.43 -4.65
C GLY A 9 -16.70 21.30 -3.46
N TYR A 10 -15.65 20.87 -2.73
CA TYR A 10 -15.07 21.68 -1.64
C TYR A 10 -14.49 22.99 -2.15
N TRP A 11 -13.75 22.95 -3.25
CA TRP A 11 -13.17 24.12 -3.88
C TRP A 11 -14.25 25.13 -4.33
N GLU A 12 -15.30 24.69 -5.01
CA GLU A 12 -16.41 25.52 -5.49
C GLU A 12 -17.21 26.17 -4.36
N ASN A 13 -17.33 25.52 -3.23
CA ASN A 13 -18.12 25.98 -2.08
C ASN A 13 -17.30 26.71 -1.01
N GLY A 14 -16.06 27.12 -1.34
CA GLY A 14 -15.22 27.91 -0.45
C GLY A 14 -14.72 27.17 0.80
N LYS A 15 -14.62 25.82 0.73
CA LYS A 15 -14.28 24.98 1.89
C LYS A 15 -12.77 24.66 2.01
N LEU A 16 -11.93 25.34 1.26
CA LEU A 16 -10.47 25.11 1.26
C LEU A 16 -9.82 25.35 2.63
N GLY A 17 -10.38 26.27 3.43
CA GLY A 17 -9.88 26.58 4.77
C GLY A 17 -10.39 25.67 5.88
N GLU A 18 -11.35 24.78 5.59
CA GLU A 18 -11.91 23.89 6.61
C GLU A 18 -10.91 22.80 6.97
N GLN A 19 -10.69 22.62 8.26
CA GLN A 19 -9.78 21.61 8.80
C GLN A 19 -10.52 20.31 9.09
N ALA A 20 -9.90 19.19 8.80
CA ALA A 20 -10.41 17.86 9.06
C ALA A 20 -9.35 16.98 9.72
N CYS A 21 -9.81 15.93 10.39
CA CYS A 21 -8.97 14.84 10.87
C CYS A 21 -9.54 13.52 10.36
N PHE A 22 -8.85 12.90 9.43
CA PHE A 22 -9.23 11.58 8.93
C PHE A 22 -8.42 10.50 9.64
N THR A 23 -9.08 9.43 10.05
CA THR A 23 -8.46 8.35 10.82
C THR A 23 -8.62 7.03 10.09
N VAL A 24 -7.50 6.35 9.86
CA VAL A 24 -7.46 4.97 9.36
C VAL A 24 -7.48 4.02 10.55
N PHE A 25 -8.40 3.07 10.53
CA PHE A 25 -8.52 1.97 11.49
C PHE A 25 -9.18 0.77 10.82
N PHE A 26 -9.10 -0.41 11.43
CA PHE A 26 -9.88 -1.56 10.98
C PHE A 26 -10.97 -1.92 12.01
N ARG A 27 -12.09 -2.46 11.51
CA ARG A 27 -13.26 -2.76 12.34
C ARG A 27 -13.15 -4.09 13.07
N ASP A 28 -12.66 -5.09 12.35
CA ASP A 28 -12.53 -6.46 12.84
C ASP A 28 -11.12 -6.98 12.60
N ALA A 29 -10.59 -7.74 13.56
CA ALA A 29 -9.27 -8.35 13.43
C ALA A 29 -9.25 -9.34 12.26
N PRO A 30 -8.24 -9.27 11.38
CA PRO A 30 -8.15 -10.15 10.22
C PRO A 30 -7.93 -11.61 10.64
N PHE A 31 -8.36 -12.53 9.76
CA PHE A 31 -8.16 -13.98 9.90
C PHE A 31 -8.77 -14.57 11.17
N LYS A 32 -9.81 -13.99 11.72
CA LYS A 32 -10.42 -14.37 13.02
C LYS A 32 -9.39 -14.38 14.17
N GLY A 33 -8.35 -13.54 14.07
CA GLY A 33 -7.35 -13.31 15.09
C GLY A 33 -7.76 -12.22 16.07
N GLY A 34 -6.95 -11.97 17.09
CA GLY A 34 -7.19 -10.90 18.08
C GLY A 34 -6.43 -9.61 17.79
N PHE A 35 -5.55 -9.59 16.79
CA PHE A 35 -4.65 -8.47 16.48
C PHE A 35 -4.31 -8.39 15.00
N ALA A 36 -3.70 -7.26 14.60
CA ALA A 36 -2.99 -7.13 13.34
C ALA A 36 -1.58 -6.56 13.56
N ILE A 37 -0.73 -6.65 12.55
CA ILE A 37 0.61 -6.03 12.53
C ILE A 37 0.56 -4.84 11.59
N ALA A 38 0.81 -3.64 12.12
CA ALA A 38 0.82 -2.41 11.33
C ALA A 38 1.90 -2.47 10.24
N CYS A 39 1.53 -2.18 9.01
CA CYS A 39 2.46 -2.13 7.88
C CYS A 39 1.90 -1.24 6.76
N GLY A 40 2.78 -0.71 5.89
CA GLY A 40 2.41 0.13 4.76
C GLY A 40 2.82 1.60 4.91
N MET A 41 3.41 1.99 6.05
CA MET A 41 3.80 3.38 6.33
C MET A 41 4.98 3.85 5.47
N SER A 42 5.90 2.98 5.09
CA SER A 42 6.98 3.33 4.14
C SER A 42 6.42 3.70 2.77
N GLN A 43 5.52 2.89 2.23
CA GLN A 43 4.88 3.20 0.94
C GLN A 43 4.04 4.47 1.03
N LEU A 44 3.37 4.68 2.16
CA LEU A 44 2.62 5.89 2.43
C LEU A 44 3.52 7.13 2.40
N ALA A 45 4.66 7.09 3.07
CA ALA A 45 5.62 8.19 3.07
C ALA A 45 6.14 8.50 1.64
N GLU A 46 6.57 7.47 0.89
CA GLU A 46 7.00 7.62 -0.51
C GLU A 46 5.90 8.26 -1.39
N MET A 47 4.65 7.85 -1.19
CA MET A 47 3.51 8.39 -1.95
C MET A 47 3.25 9.86 -1.60
N ILE A 48 3.37 10.25 -0.34
CA ILE A 48 3.15 11.63 0.12
C ILE A 48 4.29 12.55 -0.35
N ASP A 49 5.53 12.10 -0.22
CA ASP A 49 6.71 12.84 -0.68
C ASP A 49 6.68 13.09 -2.20
N GLY A 50 6.14 12.13 -2.97
CA GLY A 50 5.98 12.23 -4.41
C GLY A 50 4.61 12.75 -4.87
N PHE A 51 3.75 13.25 -3.96
CA PHE A 51 2.40 13.66 -4.33
C PHE A 51 2.38 14.93 -5.16
N GLU A 52 1.99 14.79 -6.42
CA GLU A 52 1.78 15.90 -7.34
C GLU A 52 0.76 15.52 -8.44
N PHE A 53 0.15 16.53 -9.04
CA PHE A 53 -0.60 16.36 -10.28
C PHE A 53 0.29 16.83 -11.43
N THR A 54 0.74 15.89 -12.25
CA THR A 54 1.57 16.19 -13.43
C THR A 54 0.75 16.84 -14.55
N GLU A 55 1.43 17.47 -15.52
CA GLU A 55 0.76 18.01 -16.71
C GLU A 55 -0.09 16.95 -17.43
N SER A 56 0.44 15.73 -17.54
CA SER A 56 -0.27 14.59 -18.14
C SER A 56 -1.54 14.20 -17.37
N ASP A 57 -1.52 14.29 -16.03
CA ASP A 57 -2.71 14.03 -15.21
C ASP A 57 -3.78 15.10 -15.46
N ILE A 58 -3.37 16.36 -15.52
CA ILE A 58 -4.27 17.48 -15.77
C ILE A 58 -4.89 17.39 -17.16
N GLU A 59 -4.11 17.10 -18.20
CA GLU A 59 -4.61 16.86 -19.55
C GLU A 59 -5.65 15.74 -19.59
N TYR A 60 -5.37 14.62 -18.92
CA TYR A 60 -6.30 13.50 -18.83
C TYR A 60 -7.62 13.90 -18.14
N LEU A 61 -7.53 14.56 -16.99
CA LEU A 61 -8.71 15.02 -16.25
C LEU A 61 -9.54 16.03 -17.04
N ALA A 62 -8.90 16.96 -17.78
CA ALA A 62 -9.56 17.91 -18.67
C ALA A 62 -10.30 17.22 -19.83
N GLY A 63 -9.88 15.99 -20.19
CA GLY A 63 -10.54 15.16 -21.20
C GLY A 63 -11.85 14.54 -20.74
N LEU A 64 -12.08 14.40 -19.42
CA LEU A 64 -13.25 13.71 -18.89
C LEU A 64 -14.55 14.50 -19.05
N ASN A 65 -15.64 13.80 -19.38
CA ASN A 65 -16.96 14.39 -19.55
C ASN A 65 -17.92 13.89 -18.46
N ALA A 66 -18.83 14.76 -18.05
CA ALA A 66 -19.90 14.41 -17.13
C ALA A 66 -20.99 13.55 -17.84
N PRO A 67 -21.70 12.66 -17.13
CA PRO A 67 -22.75 11.83 -17.71
C PRO A 67 -23.87 12.62 -18.43
N GLY A 68 -24.11 13.87 -18.01
CA GLY A 68 -25.10 14.78 -18.61
C GLY A 68 -24.55 15.66 -19.76
N GLY A 69 -23.31 15.45 -20.17
CA GLY A 69 -22.61 16.27 -21.17
C GLY A 69 -21.81 17.41 -20.55
N GLY A 70 -20.86 17.95 -21.30
CA GLY A 70 -19.90 18.96 -20.79
C GLY A 70 -18.72 18.36 -20.04
N LYS A 71 -17.78 19.19 -19.61
CA LYS A 71 -16.59 18.78 -18.87
C LYS A 71 -16.94 18.39 -17.43
N LEU A 72 -16.28 17.34 -16.94
CA LEU A 72 -16.45 16.88 -15.56
C LEU A 72 -15.78 17.82 -14.56
N PHE A 73 -14.61 18.34 -14.92
CA PHE A 73 -13.84 19.25 -14.09
C PHE A 73 -13.73 20.64 -14.75
N LYS A 74 -13.79 21.68 -13.92
CA LYS A 74 -13.57 23.07 -14.33
C LYS A 74 -12.10 23.34 -14.58
N ALA A 75 -11.77 24.17 -15.55
CA ALA A 75 -10.39 24.51 -15.88
C ALA A 75 -9.65 25.13 -14.69
N GLU A 76 -10.31 26.07 -13.98
CA GLU A 76 -9.74 26.75 -12.81
C GLU A 76 -9.48 25.79 -11.64
N PHE A 77 -10.28 24.72 -11.48
CA PHE A 77 -10.02 23.69 -10.50
C PHE A 77 -8.83 22.81 -10.88
N LEU A 78 -8.65 22.52 -12.17
CA LEU A 78 -7.50 21.78 -12.67
C LEU A 78 -6.20 22.57 -12.49
N GLU A 79 -6.21 23.89 -12.70
CA GLU A 79 -5.10 24.78 -12.40
C GLU A 79 -4.76 24.77 -10.90
N TYR A 80 -5.79 24.77 -10.04
CA TYR A 80 -5.61 24.62 -8.59
C TYR A 80 -4.96 23.28 -8.23
N LEU A 81 -5.40 22.16 -8.80
CA LEU A 81 -4.81 20.84 -8.57
C LEU A 81 -3.34 20.78 -9.00
N GLN A 82 -3.00 21.35 -10.16
CA GLN A 82 -1.63 21.39 -10.65
C GLN A 82 -0.68 22.15 -9.72
N ALA A 83 -1.18 23.19 -9.07
CA ALA A 83 -0.42 23.99 -8.12
C ALA A 83 -0.42 23.43 -6.69
N LEU A 84 -1.26 22.41 -6.41
CA LEU A 84 -1.47 21.89 -5.06
C LEU A 84 -0.18 21.30 -4.50
N LYS A 85 0.15 21.72 -3.28
CA LYS A 85 1.15 21.07 -2.42
C LYS A 85 0.47 20.69 -1.13
N LEU A 86 0.69 19.46 -0.70
CA LEU A 86 0.09 18.97 0.55
C LEU A 86 0.64 19.76 1.74
N SER A 87 -0.27 20.10 2.65
CA SER A 87 0.02 20.83 3.89
C SER A 87 -0.50 20.07 5.13
N VAL A 88 -0.85 18.80 4.96
CA VAL A 88 -1.38 17.94 6.03
C VAL A 88 -0.29 17.47 6.99
N ASP A 89 -0.66 17.32 8.26
CA ASP A 89 0.11 16.59 9.25
C ASP A 89 -0.34 15.13 9.30
N ILE A 90 0.60 14.21 9.41
CA ILE A 90 0.30 12.77 9.45
C ILE A 90 0.97 12.12 10.64
N ASP A 91 0.16 11.55 11.53
CA ASP A 91 0.60 10.68 12.62
C ASP A 91 0.31 9.23 12.25
N ALA A 92 1.27 8.34 12.44
CA ALA A 92 1.11 6.92 12.19
C ALA A 92 1.80 6.06 13.25
N VAL A 93 1.25 4.89 13.53
CA VAL A 93 1.94 3.87 14.32
C VAL A 93 3.15 3.34 13.55
N ARG A 94 4.16 2.84 14.26
CA ARG A 94 5.34 2.26 13.61
C ARG A 94 5.00 0.92 12.96
N GLU A 95 5.64 0.64 11.82
CA GLU A 95 5.52 -0.68 11.20
C GLU A 95 6.06 -1.76 12.13
N GLY A 96 5.39 -2.89 12.13
CA GLY A 96 5.71 -4.04 13.01
C GLY A 96 5.02 -3.99 14.38
N GLU A 97 4.40 -2.88 14.77
CA GLU A 97 3.65 -2.81 16.01
C GLU A 97 2.34 -3.62 15.92
N VAL A 98 1.97 -4.18 17.06
CA VAL A 98 0.67 -4.87 17.23
C VAL A 98 -0.42 -3.82 17.41
N ILE A 99 -1.48 -3.93 16.61
CA ILE A 99 -2.62 -3.03 16.62
C ILE A 99 -3.93 -3.81 16.80
N PHE A 100 -4.95 -3.17 17.34
CA PHE A 100 -6.24 -3.77 17.65
C PHE A 100 -7.38 -3.08 16.88
N PRO A 101 -8.54 -3.75 16.71
CA PRO A 101 -9.71 -3.15 16.09
C PRO A 101 -10.10 -1.83 16.75
N MET A 102 -10.57 -0.88 15.93
CA MET A 102 -11.06 0.45 16.34
C MET A 102 -9.96 1.40 16.89
N GLU A 103 -8.71 0.98 16.91
CA GLU A 103 -7.60 1.87 17.26
C GLU A 103 -7.09 2.63 16.03
N PRO A 104 -6.76 3.93 16.16
CA PRO A 104 -6.15 4.71 15.09
C PRO A 104 -4.79 4.13 14.66
N ILE A 105 -4.63 3.86 13.36
CA ILE A 105 -3.37 3.42 12.75
C ILE A 105 -2.65 4.60 12.12
N VAL A 106 -3.41 5.43 11.39
CA VAL A 106 -2.95 6.67 10.76
C VAL A 106 -3.97 7.75 11.01
N ARG A 107 -3.52 8.95 11.33
CA ARG A 107 -4.34 10.18 11.34
C ARG A 107 -3.76 11.17 10.35
N VAL A 108 -4.63 11.75 9.54
CA VAL A 108 -4.30 12.82 8.61
C VAL A 108 -5.07 14.06 9.03
N MET A 109 -4.37 15.13 9.33
CA MET A 109 -4.94 16.39 9.82
C MET A 109 -4.54 17.53 8.91
N GLY A 110 -5.52 18.32 8.49
CA GLY A 110 -5.27 19.46 7.60
C GLY A 110 -6.50 19.87 6.82
N PRO A 111 -6.32 20.62 5.71
CA PRO A 111 -7.43 21.02 4.85
C PRO A 111 -8.24 19.82 4.37
N ILE A 112 -9.59 19.91 4.50
CA ILE A 112 -10.49 18.79 4.19
C ILE A 112 -10.31 18.25 2.77
N LEU A 113 -10.04 19.10 1.80
CA LEU A 113 -9.79 18.73 0.41
C LEU A 113 -8.57 17.81 0.30
N GLU A 114 -7.47 18.17 0.94
CA GLU A 114 -6.24 17.40 0.92
C GLU A 114 -6.39 16.05 1.63
N CYS A 115 -7.03 16.04 2.82
CA CYS A 115 -7.35 14.82 3.54
C CYS A 115 -8.19 13.86 2.68
N GLN A 116 -9.19 14.40 1.95
CA GLN A 116 -10.05 13.61 1.07
C GLN A 116 -9.30 13.02 -0.12
N LEU A 117 -8.37 13.74 -0.71
CA LEU A 117 -7.56 13.24 -1.84
C LEU A 117 -6.70 12.04 -1.44
N LEU A 118 -6.19 12.02 -0.22
CA LEU A 118 -5.30 10.97 0.27
C LEU A 118 -6.02 9.69 0.67
N GLU A 119 -7.31 9.73 0.99
CA GLU A 119 -8.08 8.63 1.60
C GLU A 119 -7.86 7.26 0.95
N THR A 120 -8.12 7.14 -0.36
CA THR A 120 -8.05 5.82 -1.04
C THR A 120 -6.64 5.26 -1.08
N ALA A 121 -5.66 6.10 -1.31
CA ALA A 121 -4.26 5.68 -1.36
C ALA A 121 -3.78 5.21 0.02
N LEU A 122 -4.11 5.94 1.08
CA LEU A 122 -3.87 5.55 2.47
C LEU A 122 -4.45 4.17 2.78
N LEU A 123 -5.73 3.99 2.50
CA LEU A 123 -6.42 2.72 2.74
C LEU A 123 -5.78 1.59 1.95
N ASN A 124 -5.42 1.80 0.69
CA ASN A 124 -4.79 0.79 -0.14
C ASN A 124 -3.43 0.35 0.39
N CYS A 125 -2.54 1.29 0.72
CA CYS A 125 -1.21 0.99 1.24
C CYS A 125 -1.27 0.26 2.57
N VAL A 126 -2.01 0.80 3.53
CA VAL A 126 -2.08 0.28 4.91
C VAL A 126 -2.81 -1.05 4.97
N ASN A 127 -3.97 -1.18 4.30
CA ASN A 127 -4.77 -2.40 4.36
C ASN A 127 -4.02 -3.61 3.80
N PHE A 128 -3.50 -3.51 2.58
CA PHE A 128 -2.84 -4.63 1.91
C PHE A 128 -1.63 -5.13 2.69
N GLN A 129 -0.73 -4.23 3.06
CA GLN A 129 0.51 -4.61 3.73
C GLN A 129 0.26 -5.08 5.17
N THR A 130 -0.69 -4.48 5.89
CA THR A 130 -1.10 -4.93 7.22
C THR A 130 -1.67 -6.35 7.19
N LEU A 131 -2.48 -6.71 6.18
CA LEU A 131 -2.99 -8.07 6.02
C LEU A 131 -1.86 -9.07 5.77
N ILE A 132 -0.89 -8.74 4.91
CA ILE A 132 0.25 -9.62 4.63
C ILE A 132 1.13 -9.77 5.88
N ALA A 133 1.52 -8.68 6.52
CA ALA A 133 2.34 -8.70 7.74
C ALA A 133 1.67 -9.51 8.86
N THR A 134 0.37 -9.32 9.06
CA THR A 134 -0.41 -10.06 10.05
C THR A 134 -0.46 -11.57 9.74
N LYS A 135 -0.65 -11.93 8.46
CA LYS A 135 -0.62 -13.34 8.04
C LYS A 135 0.75 -13.96 8.28
N ALA A 136 1.81 -13.25 7.88
CA ALA A 136 3.19 -13.68 8.10
C ALA A 136 3.48 -13.88 9.60
N ALA A 137 3.12 -12.92 10.44
CA ALA A 137 3.32 -13.01 11.89
C ALA A 137 2.64 -14.25 12.49
N ARG A 138 1.40 -14.54 12.08
CA ARG A 138 0.70 -15.75 12.55
C ARG A 138 1.36 -17.03 12.11
N VAL A 139 1.88 -17.08 10.88
CA VAL A 139 2.64 -18.23 10.38
C VAL A 139 3.95 -18.39 11.15
N CYS A 140 4.69 -17.30 11.35
CA CYS A 140 5.96 -17.29 12.08
C CYS A 140 5.77 -17.71 13.56
N LEU A 141 4.70 -17.25 14.21
CA LEU A 141 4.38 -17.65 15.58
C LEU A 141 4.06 -19.17 15.71
N ALA A 142 3.46 -19.75 14.68
CA ALA A 142 3.15 -21.18 14.66
C ALA A 142 4.34 -22.05 14.22
N ALA A 143 5.31 -21.48 13.53
CA ALA A 143 6.48 -22.20 13.01
C ALA A 143 7.51 -22.45 14.10
N LYS A 144 8.18 -23.60 14.03
CA LYS A 144 9.31 -23.95 14.92
C LYS A 144 10.67 -23.53 14.35
N THR A 145 10.70 -23.14 13.09
CA THR A 145 11.92 -22.76 12.34
C THR A 145 11.67 -21.43 11.60
N PRO A 146 12.73 -20.73 11.18
CA PRO A 146 12.56 -19.52 10.35
C PRO A 146 11.68 -19.77 9.12
N VAL A 147 10.82 -18.82 8.81
CA VAL A 147 9.90 -18.87 7.66
C VAL A 147 10.47 -18.04 6.52
N ALA A 148 10.52 -18.63 5.32
CA ALA A 148 10.86 -17.94 4.08
C ALA A 148 9.59 -17.61 3.28
N GLU A 149 9.48 -16.40 2.78
CA GLU A 149 8.37 -15.94 1.95
C GLU A 149 8.58 -16.36 0.49
N PHE A 150 7.66 -17.16 -0.07
CA PHE A 150 7.71 -17.68 -1.44
C PHE A 150 6.43 -17.38 -2.24
N GLY A 151 5.75 -16.29 -1.91
CA GLY A 151 4.44 -15.93 -2.45
C GLY A 151 4.44 -15.14 -3.76
N LEU A 152 5.59 -14.70 -4.29
CA LEU A 152 5.71 -13.85 -5.47
C LEU A 152 4.76 -14.26 -6.62
N ARG A 153 4.81 -15.53 -7.04
CA ARG A 153 4.01 -16.07 -8.16
C ARG A 153 2.50 -16.11 -7.90
N ARG A 154 2.05 -15.81 -6.68
CA ARG A 154 0.64 -15.81 -6.25
C ARG A 154 0.13 -14.43 -5.86
N ALA A 155 1.00 -13.41 -5.91
CA ALA A 155 0.64 -12.04 -5.60
C ALA A 155 -0.17 -11.38 -6.73
N GLN A 156 -0.88 -10.31 -6.39
CA GLN A 156 -1.66 -9.51 -7.32
C GLN A 156 -0.76 -8.53 -8.07
N GLY A 157 -0.11 -9.03 -9.12
CA GLY A 157 0.80 -8.28 -9.98
C GLY A 157 2.19 -8.03 -9.39
N ALA A 158 3.12 -7.57 -10.23
CA ALA A 158 4.52 -7.41 -9.88
C ALA A 158 4.73 -6.35 -8.77
N GLY A 159 4.06 -5.21 -8.86
CA GLY A 159 4.13 -4.16 -7.83
C GLY A 159 3.61 -4.64 -6.47
N GLY A 160 2.46 -5.31 -6.45
CA GLY A 160 1.91 -5.90 -5.23
C GLY A 160 2.83 -6.94 -4.60
N SER A 161 3.57 -7.71 -5.42
CA SER A 161 4.50 -8.71 -4.91
C SER A 161 5.70 -8.11 -4.15
N LEU A 162 6.18 -6.95 -4.55
CA LEU A 162 7.28 -6.25 -3.87
C LEU A 162 6.87 -5.84 -2.46
N TRP A 163 5.74 -5.16 -2.34
CA TRP A 163 5.20 -4.74 -1.04
C TRP A 163 4.78 -5.92 -0.17
N ALA A 164 4.26 -7.01 -0.78
CA ALA A 164 3.95 -8.25 -0.06
C ALA A 164 5.18 -8.91 0.54
N SER A 165 6.29 -9.01 -0.23
CA SER A 165 7.54 -9.58 0.27
C SER A 165 8.11 -8.75 1.43
N ARG A 166 8.10 -7.41 1.32
CA ARG A 166 8.52 -6.52 2.40
C ARG A 166 7.64 -6.67 3.64
N ALA A 167 6.32 -6.63 3.46
CA ALA A 167 5.37 -6.77 4.56
C ALA A 167 5.48 -8.13 5.27
N ALA A 168 5.78 -9.20 4.54
CA ALA A 168 6.01 -10.52 5.14
C ALA A 168 7.24 -10.53 6.07
N VAL A 169 8.30 -9.79 5.73
CA VAL A 169 9.48 -9.64 6.58
C VAL A 169 9.15 -8.77 7.81
N VAL A 170 8.41 -7.69 7.67
CA VAL A 170 7.89 -6.93 8.82
C VAL A 170 7.08 -7.84 9.75
N GLY A 171 6.32 -8.79 9.19
CA GLY A 171 5.59 -9.81 9.94
C GLY A 171 6.44 -10.95 10.52
N GLY A 172 7.77 -10.95 10.30
CA GLY A 172 8.69 -11.91 10.93
C GLY A 172 9.27 -12.99 10.01
N CYS A 173 9.00 -12.96 8.69
CA CYS A 173 9.69 -13.83 7.75
C CYS A 173 11.19 -13.51 7.68
N ALA A 174 12.03 -14.53 7.66
CA ALA A 174 13.49 -14.39 7.69
C ALA A 174 14.10 -14.06 6.31
N SER A 175 13.41 -14.36 5.22
CA SER A 175 13.89 -14.19 3.86
C SER A 175 12.75 -14.21 2.85
N THR A 176 13.04 -13.83 1.60
CA THR A 176 12.12 -13.94 0.47
C THR A 176 12.78 -14.59 -0.74
N SER A 177 11.99 -15.22 -1.61
CA SER A 177 12.46 -15.65 -2.94
C SER A 177 12.37 -14.53 -3.99
N ASN A 178 11.83 -13.37 -3.64
CA ASN A 178 11.71 -12.21 -4.52
C ASN A 178 13.02 -11.43 -4.57
N VAL A 179 13.88 -11.74 -5.55
CA VAL A 179 15.21 -11.15 -5.69
C VAL A 179 15.15 -9.61 -5.83
N LEU A 180 14.12 -9.07 -6.50
CA LEU A 180 13.97 -7.63 -6.63
C LEU A 180 13.59 -6.98 -5.29
N ALA A 181 12.72 -7.60 -4.50
CA ALA A 181 12.43 -7.12 -3.16
C ALA A 181 13.67 -7.20 -2.25
N GLY A 182 14.46 -8.28 -2.35
CA GLY A 182 15.75 -8.38 -1.68
C GLY A 182 16.67 -7.21 -1.98
N LYS A 183 16.80 -6.86 -3.28
CA LYS A 183 17.62 -5.73 -3.71
C LYS A 183 17.10 -4.37 -3.23
N LEU A 184 15.78 -4.14 -3.31
CA LEU A 184 15.19 -2.83 -3.01
C LEU A 184 15.11 -2.54 -1.51
N TYR A 185 14.87 -3.58 -0.70
CA TYR A 185 14.59 -3.45 0.73
C TYR A 185 15.64 -4.09 1.62
N ASP A 186 16.77 -4.51 1.08
CA ASP A 186 17.86 -5.17 1.80
C ASP A 186 17.38 -6.41 2.59
N ILE A 187 16.54 -7.23 1.97
CA ILE A 187 15.97 -8.43 2.57
C ILE A 187 16.82 -9.66 2.17
N PRO A 188 17.18 -10.54 3.11
CA PRO A 188 17.85 -11.79 2.77
C PRO A 188 17.08 -12.59 1.73
N VAL A 189 17.78 -13.10 0.71
CA VAL A 189 17.18 -13.89 -0.36
C VAL A 189 17.48 -15.37 -0.15
N SER A 190 16.44 -16.19 -0.25
CA SER A 190 16.56 -17.64 -0.26
C SER A 190 15.63 -18.24 -1.30
N GLY A 191 15.94 -19.44 -1.74
CA GLY A 191 15.15 -20.10 -2.76
C GLY A 191 15.29 -21.60 -2.73
N THR A 192 14.59 -22.27 -3.64
CA THR A 192 14.66 -23.68 -3.89
C THR A 192 14.57 -23.92 -5.40
N HIS A 193 14.65 -25.16 -5.84
CA HIS A 193 14.46 -25.52 -7.24
C HIS A 193 13.01 -25.97 -7.51
N SER A 194 12.64 -26.00 -8.78
CA SER A 194 11.36 -26.50 -9.25
C SER A 194 11.44 -27.98 -9.66
N HIS A 195 10.29 -28.63 -9.83
CA HIS A 195 10.24 -30.00 -10.38
C HIS A 195 10.90 -30.13 -11.75
N SER A 196 10.86 -29.07 -12.58
CA SER A 196 11.53 -29.09 -13.88
C SER A 196 13.05 -29.30 -13.79
N TRP A 197 13.69 -28.82 -12.72
CA TRP A 197 15.09 -29.11 -12.45
C TRP A 197 15.30 -30.60 -12.25
N VAL A 198 14.56 -31.20 -11.33
CA VAL A 198 14.66 -32.63 -11.01
C VAL A 198 14.37 -33.49 -12.24
N MET A 199 13.33 -33.15 -13.00
CA MET A 199 12.91 -33.86 -14.22
C MET A 199 13.87 -33.73 -15.40
N SER A 200 14.83 -32.81 -15.35
CA SER A 200 15.87 -32.63 -16.39
C SER A 200 17.07 -33.57 -16.24
N PHE A 201 17.13 -34.34 -15.15
CA PHE A 201 18.17 -35.32 -14.85
C PHE A 201 17.62 -36.74 -14.97
N ASP A 202 18.51 -37.72 -15.19
CA ASP A 202 18.14 -39.15 -15.28
C ASP A 202 17.71 -39.73 -13.92
N SER A 203 18.15 -39.10 -12.83
CA SER A 203 17.72 -39.46 -11.47
C SER A 203 17.63 -38.27 -10.52
N GLU A 204 16.79 -38.39 -9.47
CA GLU A 204 16.71 -37.39 -8.39
C GLU A 204 18.05 -37.18 -7.69
N LEU A 205 18.82 -38.28 -7.50
CA LEU A 205 20.11 -38.20 -6.84
C LEU A 205 21.10 -37.30 -7.63
N GLU A 206 21.11 -37.40 -8.96
CA GLU A 206 21.91 -36.52 -9.79
C GLU A 206 21.45 -35.06 -9.72
N ALA A 207 20.15 -34.82 -9.79
CA ALA A 207 19.58 -33.49 -9.68
C ALA A 207 19.92 -32.78 -8.35
N PHE A 208 19.98 -33.54 -7.25
CA PHE A 208 20.32 -32.99 -5.92
C PHE A 208 21.84 -32.86 -5.68
N ARG A 209 22.67 -33.48 -6.50
CA ARG A 209 24.13 -33.36 -6.42
C ARG A 209 24.69 -32.24 -7.32
N ALA A 210 23.94 -31.87 -8.35
CA ALA A 210 24.27 -30.80 -9.28
C ALA A 210 23.95 -29.41 -8.72
#